data_24327f474fd7b87743190d3ef94b75d0
#
_entry.id   24327f474fd7b87743190d3ef94b75d0
#
_cell.length_a   1.000
_cell.length_b   1.000
_cell.length_c   1.000
_cell.angle_alpha   90.00
_cell.angle_beta   90.00
_cell.angle_gamma   90.00
#
_symmetry.space_group_name_H-M   'P 1'
#
loop_
_entity.id
_entity.type
_entity.pdbx_description
1 polymer ?
#
loop_
_entity_poly.entity_id
_entity_poly.type
_entity_poly.pdbx_seq_one_letter_code
_entity_poly.pdbx_strand_id
1 'polypeptide(L)'
;MFIIKKFSKIISLFLVLALCLSTFIVSAGTVTKPKNYTLNLNANKSKGYIWTCTVNNKKAVSFTVKKKNVSKTTCKYTFTFTGKQKGSAVATLKYGTKKKTISQKTINLTVDENKNVTKTIPPKNYILKLNTTSTTNYSYTYHCTDKSITNLSADVKFNNKGATYIFTFKGLKKGKVTYTIKYQSSNKKSSTKVVKLNVDNKLNVTLAK
;
A
#
# COMPACT_ATOMS: atom_id res chain seq x y z
N MET A 1 -59.76 12.55 45.03
CA MET A 1 -58.38 11.93 44.98
C MET A 1 -58.02 11.23 43.62
N PHE A 2 -58.96 11.06 42.70
CA PHE A 2 -58.77 10.41 41.42
C PHE A 2 -58.21 11.32 40.27
N ILE A 3 -58.47 12.62 40.32
CA ILE A 3 -58.13 13.57 39.25
C ILE A 3 -56.62 13.90 39.28
N ILE A 4 -55.99 14.02 40.44
CA ILE A 4 -54.56 14.37 40.58
C ILE A 4 -53.67 13.28 40.07
N LYS A 5 -54.01 11.98 40.18
CA LYS A 5 -53.20 10.87 39.64
C LYS A 5 -53.17 10.80 38.10
N LYS A 6 -54.26 11.26 37.42
CA LYS A 6 -54.27 11.31 35.93
C LYS A 6 -53.43 12.45 35.40
N PHE A 7 -53.38 13.61 36.05
CA PHE A 7 -52.55 14.72 35.64
C PHE A 7 -51.05 14.43 35.79
N SER A 8 -50.65 13.76 36.88
CA SER A 8 -49.25 13.36 37.10
C SER A 8 -48.72 12.42 36.01
N LYS A 9 -49.55 11.48 35.52
CA LYS A 9 -49.13 10.59 34.42
C LYS A 9 -49.02 11.30 33.08
N ILE A 10 -49.84 12.29 32.80
CA ILE A 10 -49.82 13.08 31.57
C ILE A 10 -48.59 14.00 31.57
N ILE A 11 -48.24 14.65 32.68
CA ILE A 11 -47.06 15.49 32.82
C ILE A 11 -45.79 14.65 32.69
N SER A 12 -45.72 13.45 33.28
CA SER A 12 -44.60 12.52 33.14
C SER A 12 -44.42 12.07 31.69
N LEU A 13 -45.52 11.82 30.95
CA LEU A 13 -45.44 11.41 29.55
C LEU A 13 -44.93 12.54 28.64
N PHE A 14 -45.35 13.79 28.89
CA PHE A 14 -44.83 14.96 28.15
C PHE A 14 -43.37 15.26 28.46
N LEU A 15 -42.92 15.07 29.73
CA LEU A 15 -41.53 15.26 30.11
C LEU A 15 -40.60 14.23 29.44
N VAL A 16 -41.02 12.97 29.35
CA VAL A 16 -40.27 11.91 28.66
C VAL A 16 -40.22 12.17 27.13
N LEU A 17 -41.33 12.65 26.55
CA LEU A 17 -41.34 12.98 25.11
C LEU A 17 -40.48 14.21 24.79
N ALA A 18 -40.43 15.22 25.68
CA ALA A 18 -39.54 16.38 25.52
C ALA A 18 -38.07 16.01 25.68
N LEU A 19 -37.73 15.06 26.57
CA LEU A 19 -36.37 14.54 26.72
C LEU A 19 -35.89 13.69 25.51
N CYS A 20 -36.81 12.99 24.84
CA CYS A 20 -36.50 12.25 23.62
C CYS A 20 -36.27 13.16 22.37
N LEU A 21 -36.88 14.35 22.36
CA LEU A 21 -36.72 15.32 21.27
C LEU A 21 -35.45 16.18 21.39
N SER A 22 -34.82 16.25 22.57
CA SER A 22 -33.64 17.10 22.80
C SER A 22 -32.27 16.45 22.46
N THR A 23 -32.25 15.19 22.00
CA THR A 23 -31.00 14.47 21.72
C THR A 23 -30.61 14.39 20.23
N PHE A 24 -31.38 14.97 19.33
CA PHE A 24 -30.98 15.10 17.92
C PHE A 24 -30.47 16.51 17.62
N ILE A 25 -29.47 16.97 18.35
CA ILE A 25 -28.53 17.93 17.76
C ILE A 25 -27.67 17.11 16.83
N VAL A 26 -28.11 16.88 15.61
CA VAL A 26 -27.26 16.52 14.50
C VAL A 26 -26.34 17.72 14.35
N SER A 27 -25.17 17.66 14.96
CA SER A 27 -24.07 18.56 14.63
C SER A 27 -23.88 18.40 13.11
N ALA A 28 -24.28 19.42 12.35
CA ALA A 28 -24.01 19.48 10.92
C ALA A 28 -22.49 19.55 10.79
N GLY A 29 -21.85 18.39 10.84
CA GLY A 29 -20.43 18.24 10.55
C GLY A 29 -20.20 18.85 9.19
N THR A 30 -19.30 19.80 9.08
CA THR A 30 -18.88 20.38 7.80
C THR A 30 -18.51 19.23 6.87
N VAL A 31 -19.35 18.96 5.88
CA VAL A 31 -19.10 17.94 4.85
C VAL A 31 -17.89 18.42 4.03
N THR A 32 -16.70 18.04 4.45
CA THR A 32 -15.49 18.37 3.71
C THR A 32 -15.50 17.58 2.39
N LYS A 33 -15.32 18.29 1.27
CA LYS A 33 -15.23 17.64 -0.05
C LYS A 33 -14.10 16.60 -0.05
N PRO A 34 -14.33 15.36 -0.51
CA PRO A 34 -13.31 14.33 -0.58
C PRO A 34 -12.07 14.80 -1.36
N LYS A 35 -10.88 14.49 -0.82
CA LYS A 35 -9.60 14.85 -1.44
C LYS A 35 -9.23 13.84 -2.53
N ASN A 36 -9.13 14.30 -3.76
CA ASN A 36 -8.67 13.52 -4.89
C ASN A 36 -7.13 13.41 -4.92
N TYR A 37 -6.61 12.31 -5.48
CA TYR A 37 -5.19 12.19 -5.82
C TYR A 37 -4.99 12.57 -7.29
N THR A 38 -4.06 13.50 -7.57
CA THR A 38 -3.77 13.97 -8.93
C THR A 38 -2.33 13.63 -9.33
N LEU A 39 -2.16 13.08 -10.54
CA LEU A 39 -0.86 12.76 -11.13
C LEU A 39 -0.70 13.47 -12.47
N ASN A 40 0.43 14.17 -12.63
CA ASN A 40 0.81 14.82 -13.87
C ASN A 40 1.93 14.04 -14.56
N LEU A 41 1.79 13.77 -15.86
CA LEU A 41 2.76 13.07 -16.69
C LEU A 41 2.93 13.78 -18.04
N ASN A 42 4.16 13.91 -18.49
CA ASN A 42 4.44 14.45 -19.82
C ASN A 42 4.54 13.31 -20.85
N ALA A 43 4.15 13.59 -22.10
CA ALA A 43 4.30 12.68 -23.21
C ALA A 43 4.91 13.39 -24.42
N ASN A 44 5.76 12.68 -25.16
CA ASN A 44 6.33 13.15 -26.42
C ASN A 44 5.29 13.03 -27.54
N LYS A 45 4.71 14.17 -27.92
CA LYS A 45 3.67 14.26 -28.95
C LYS A 45 4.21 13.99 -30.35
N SER A 46 5.44 14.41 -30.66
CA SER A 46 6.04 14.25 -32.00
C SER A 46 6.29 12.78 -32.35
N LYS A 47 6.46 11.92 -31.34
CA LYS A 47 6.60 10.46 -31.52
C LYS A 47 5.25 9.72 -31.43
N GLY A 48 4.12 10.43 -31.36
CA GLY A 48 2.80 9.81 -31.20
C GLY A 48 2.59 9.09 -29.88
N TYR A 49 3.40 9.38 -28.84
CA TYR A 49 3.29 8.72 -27.54
C TYR A 49 2.15 9.30 -26.70
N ILE A 50 1.43 8.40 -26.06
CA ILE A 50 0.30 8.71 -25.20
C ILE A 50 0.47 8.00 -23.84
N TRP A 51 -0.20 8.52 -22.81
CA TRP A 51 -0.43 7.83 -21.56
C TRP A 51 -1.84 7.25 -21.54
N THR A 52 -1.96 5.98 -21.18
CA THR A 52 -3.23 5.31 -20.87
C THR A 52 -3.23 4.89 -19.41
N CYS A 53 -4.41 4.71 -18.81
CA CYS A 53 -4.56 4.27 -17.42
C CYS A 53 -5.65 3.20 -17.33
N THR A 54 -5.41 2.23 -16.47
CA THR A 54 -6.41 1.25 -16.02
C THR A 54 -6.40 1.19 -14.50
N VAL A 55 -7.55 0.92 -13.87
CA VAL A 55 -7.69 0.73 -12.41
C VAL A 55 -8.32 -0.65 -12.20
N ASN A 56 -7.69 -1.48 -11.36
CA ASN A 56 -8.16 -2.84 -11.10
C ASN A 56 -9.44 -2.89 -10.25
N ASN A 57 -9.62 -1.95 -9.31
CA ASN A 57 -10.80 -1.86 -8.44
C ASN A 57 -11.60 -0.59 -8.75
N LYS A 58 -12.48 -0.66 -9.75
CA LYS A 58 -13.36 0.45 -10.17
C LYS A 58 -14.46 0.79 -9.17
N LYS A 59 -14.76 -0.11 -8.21
CA LYS A 59 -15.69 0.15 -7.11
C LYS A 59 -15.07 1.14 -6.11
N ALA A 60 -13.78 0.99 -5.78
CA ALA A 60 -13.10 1.87 -4.84
C ALA A 60 -12.67 3.19 -5.48
N VAL A 61 -12.13 3.18 -6.70
CA VAL A 61 -11.53 4.37 -7.36
C VAL A 61 -12.01 4.49 -8.80
N SER A 62 -12.45 5.70 -9.17
CA SER A 62 -12.58 6.12 -10.57
C SER A 62 -11.47 7.10 -10.93
N PHE A 63 -11.25 7.35 -12.22
CA PHE A 63 -10.33 8.37 -12.67
C PHE A 63 -10.86 9.13 -13.89
N THR A 64 -10.38 10.36 -14.03
CA THR A 64 -10.53 11.18 -15.23
C THR A 64 -9.15 11.55 -15.76
N VAL A 65 -9.04 11.83 -17.05
CA VAL A 65 -7.81 12.29 -17.68
C VAL A 65 -8.06 13.57 -18.46
N LYS A 66 -7.22 14.59 -18.21
CA LYS A 66 -7.16 15.81 -19.01
C LYS A 66 -5.81 15.84 -19.75
N LYS A 67 -5.85 16.15 -21.05
CA LYS A 67 -4.66 16.32 -21.89
C LYS A 67 -4.55 17.81 -22.27
N LYS A 68 -3.36 18.39 -22.07
CA LYS A 68 -3.04 19.78 -22.49
C LYS A 68 -1.76 19.79 -23.31
N ASN A 69 -1.75 20.44 -24.46
CA ASN A 69 -0.51 20.70 -25.18
C ASN A 69 0.33 21.72 -24.41
N VAL A 70 1.60 21.41 -24.17
CA VAL A 70 2.55 22.30 -23.47
C VAL A 70 3.48 22.95 -24.47
N SER A 71 3.89 22.21 -25.52
CA SER A 71 4.72 22.71 -26.62
C SER A 71 4.37 21.99 -27.92
N LYS A 72 5.10 22.31 -29.02
CA LYS A 72 4.99 21.58 -30.29
C LYS A 72 5.27 20.09 -30.16
N THR A 73 6.16 19.69 -29.24
CA THR A 73 6.60 18.30 -29.06
C THR A 73 6.08 17.63 -27.81
N THR A 74 5.52 18.37 -26.84
CA THR A 74 5.16 17.85 -25.52
C THR A 74 3.69 18.11 -25.21
N CYS A 75 3.01 17.10 -24.65
CA CYS A 75 1.72 17.28 -24.01
C CYS A 75 1.75 16.74 -22.57
N LYS A 76 0.97 17.38 -21.69
CA LYS A 76 0.77 17.01 -20.30
C LYS A 76 -0.54 16.27 -20.13
N TYR A 77 -0.48 15.11 -19.48
CA TYR A 77 -1.63 14.35 -19.03
C TYR A 77 -1.82 14.57 -17.52
N THR A 78 -3.02 14.94 -17.11
CA THR A 78 -3.40 15.08 -15.71
C THR A 78 -4.43 14.02 -15.40
N PHE A 79 -4.05 13.02 -14.63
CA PHE A 79 -4.92 11.96 -14.11
C PHE A 79 -5.44 12.38 -12.73
N THR A 80 -6.76 12.43 -12.55
CA THR A 80 -7.40 12.73 -11.27
C THR A 80 -8.14 11.50 -10.81
N PHE A 81 -7.70 10.91 -9.69
CA PHE A 81 -8.29 9.72 -9.07
C PHE A 81 -9.26 10.15 -7.97
N THR A 82 -10.51 9.70 -8.07
CA THR A 82 -11.61 10.04 -7.16
C THR A 82 -12.06 8.80 -6.40
N GLY A 83 -12.15 8.89 -5.07
CA GLY A 83 -12.65 7.83 -4.21
C GLY A 83 -14.17 7.69 -4.31
N LYS A 84 -14.64 6.46 -4.50
CA LYS A 84 -16.06 6.10 -4.50
C LYS A 84 -16.48 5.44 -3.20
N GLN A 85 -15.69 4.49 -2.73
CA GLN A 85 -15.90 3.79 -1.45
C GLN A 85 -14.56 3.40 -0.83
N LYS A 86 -14.52 3.19 0.49
CA LYS A 86 -13.35 2.71 1.23
C LYS A 86 -12.77 1.45 0.58
N GLY A 87 -11.46 1.42 0.43
CA GLY A 87 -10.76 0.27 -0.17
C GLY A 87 -9.45 0.64 -0.80
N SER A 88 -8.82 -0.35 -1.44
CA SER A 88 -7.56 -0.18 -2.15
C SER A 88 -7.74 -0.44 -3.64
N ALA A 89 -6.96 0.25 -4.46
CA ALA A 89 -6.91 0.06 -5.90
C ALA A 89 -5.48 0.22 -6.42
N VAL A 90 -5.20 -0.43 -7.55
CA VAL A 90 -3.95 -0.29 -8.28
C VAL A 90 -4.24 0.37 -9.61
N ALA A 91 -3.65 1.54 -9.84
CA ALA A 91 -3.68 2.22 -11.13
C ALA A 91 -2.42 1.84 -11.92
N THR A 92 -2.61 1.28 -13.12
CA THR A 92 -1.54 0.95 -14.06
C THR A 92 -1.56 1.95 -15.20
N LEU A 93 -0.49 2.73 -15.34
CA LEU A 93 -0.31 3.71 -16.41
C LEU A 93 0.71 3.17 -17.42
N LYS A 94 0.34 3.15 -18.69
CA LYS A 94 1.21 2.70 -19.79
C LYS A 94 1.54 3.88 -20.69
N TYR A 95 2.81 4.01 -21.06
CA TYR A 95 3.35 5.03 -21.96
C TYR A 95 3.83 4.40 -23.26
N GLY A 96 3.45 4.93 -24.38
CA GLY A 96 3.85 4.42 -25.68
C GLY A 96 2.87 4.80 -26.78
N THR A 97 2.91 4.04 -27.88
CA THR A 97 1.93 4.12 -28.97
C THR A 97 0.73 3.20 -28.68
N LYS A 98 -0.31 3.27 -29.50
CA LYS A 98 -1.44 2.31 -29.40
C LYS A 98 -0.99 0.84 -29.57
N LYS A 99 0.10 0.60 -30.32
CA LYS A 99 0.60 -0.75 -30.64
C LYS A 99 1.71 -1.23 -29.71
N LYS A 100 2.51 -0.32 -29.10
CA LYS A 100 3.71 -0.68 -28.31
C LYS A 100 3.79 0.12 -27.02
N THR A 101 3.83 -0.56 -25.89
CA THR A 101 4.15 0.03 -24.58
C THR A 101 5.67 0.17 -24.45
N ILE A 102 6.14 1.39 -24.15
CA ILE A 102 7.57 1.71 -23.94
C ILE A 102 7.92 1.66 -22.46
N SER A 103 7.02 2.18 -21.61
CA SER A 103 7.18 2.12 -20.16
C SER A 103 5.85 1.98 -19.45
N GLN A 104 5.91 1.48 -18.22
CA GLN A 104 4.74 1.29 -17.37
C GLN A 104 5.03 1.84 -15.98
N LYS A 105 4.02 2.44 -15.35
CA LYS A 105 4.06 2.91 -13.97
C LYS A 105 2.85 2.39 -13.22
N THR A 106 3.09 1.83 -12.04
CA THR A 106 2.04 1.35 -11.15
C THR A 106 1.94 2.26 -9.93
N ILE A 107 0.72 2.58 -9.50
CA ILE A 107 0.43 3.40 -8.33
C ILE A 107 -0.59 2.67 -7.47
N ASN A 108 -0.21 2.42 -6.22
CA ASN A 108 -1.15 1.91 -5.22
C ASN A 108 -1.91 3.10 -4.62
N LEU A 109 -3.22 2.99 -4.57
CA LEU A 109 -4.15 3.98 -4.06
C LEU A 109 -4.95 3.39 -2.92
N THR A 110 -5.19 4.18 -1.88
CA THR A 110 -6.08 3.84 -0.77
C THR A 110 -7.15 4.91 -0.65
N VAL A 111 -8.39 4.49 -0.47
CA VAL A 111 -9.55 5.34 -0.22
C VAL A 111 -10.00 5.12 1.22
N ASP A 112 -10.08 6.19 1.99
CA ASP A 112 -10.58 6.17 3.36
C ASP A 112 -12.13 6.23 3.43
N GLU A 113 -12.69 6.25 4.63
CA GLU A 113 -14.13 6.33 4.87
C GLU A 113 -14.74 7.64 4.36
N ASN A 114 -13.97 8.73 4.34
CA ASN A 114 -14.36 10.04 3.82
C ASN A 114 -14.17 10.16 2.31
N LYS A 115 -13.86 9.05 1.61
CA LYS A 115 -13.57 8.97 0.17
C LYS A 115 -12.33 9.77 -0.26
N ASN A 116 -11.42 10.12 0.66
CA ASN A 116 -10.14 10.72 0.31
C ASN A 116 -9.24 9.68 -0.35
N VAL A 117 -8.61 10.05 -1.46
CA VAL A 117 -7.67 9.19 -2.17
C VAL A 117 -6.24 9.58 -1.84
N THR A 118 -5.47 8.61 -1.36
CA THR A 118 -4.05 8.77 -1.07
C THR A 118 -3.22 7.76 -1.86
N LYS A 119 -2.02 8.18 -2.27
CA LYS A 119 -1.03 7.25 -2.84
C LYS A 119 -0.39 6.47 -1.70
N THR A 120 -0.51 5.15 -1.75
CA THR A 120 0.18 4.26 -0.81
C THR A 120 1.54 3.88 -1.38
N ILE A 121 2.59 4.12 -0.61
CA ILE A 121 3.94 3.63 -0.93
C ILE A 121 4.05 2.26 -0.26
N PRO A 122 4.25 1.15 -1.02
CA PRO A 122 4.46 -0.16 -0.42
C PRO A 122 5.64 -0.11 0.56
N PRO A 123 5.56 -0.82 1.68
CA PRO A 123 6.68 -0.95 2.59
C PRO A 123 7.94 -1.44 1.86
N LYS A 124 9.08 -0.89 2.21
CA LYS A 124 10.37 -1.29 1.65
C LYS A 124 10.85 -2.57 2.33
N ASN A 125 10.96 -3.64 1.56
CA ASN A 125 11.59 -4.88 2.03
C ASN A 125 13.10 -4.73 2.13
N TYR A 126 13.73 -5.47 3.05
CA TYR A 126 15.18 -5.65 3.05
C TYR A 126 15.53 -6.91 2.25
N ILE A 127 16.52 -6.80 1.36
CA ILE A 127 16.99 -7.92 0.52
C ILE A 127 18.45 -8.18 0.85
N LEU A 128 18.75 -9.40 1.31
CA LEU A 128 20.09 -9.91 1.54
C LEU A 128 20.44 -10.87 0.39
N LYS A 129 21.59 -10.65 -0.23
CA LYS A 129 22.15 -11.56 -1.24
C LYS A 129 23.41 -12.20 -0.70
N LEU A 130 23.48 -13.53 -0.71
CA LEU A 130 24.64 -14.30 -0.29
C LEU A 130 25.09 -15.18 -1.45
N ASN A 131 26.31 -14.97 -1.92
CA ASN A 131 26.89 -15.75 -3.00
C ASN A 131 27.51 -17.04 -2.46
N THR A 132 27.45 -18.09 -3.23
CA THR A 132 28.10 -19.38 -2.97
C THR A 132 28.80 -19.90 -4.20
N THR A 133 29.91 -20.59 -4.03
CA THR A 133 30.60 -21.34 -5.08
C THR A 133 30.08 -22.79 -5.19
N SER A 134 29.09 -23.17 -4.36
CA SER A 134 28.46 -24.50 -4.46
C SER A 134 27.69 -24.61 -5.76
N THR A 135 27.89 -25.70 -6.49
CA THR A 135 27.17 -26.07 -7.72
C THR A 135 26.15 -27.17 -7.46
N THR A 136 26.16 -27.76 -6.26
CA THR A 136 25.27 -28.84 -5.81
C THR A 136 24.85 -28.60 -4.34
N ASN A 137 23.77 -29.23 -3.89
CA ASN A 137 23.30 -29.19 -2.50
C ASN A 137 22.99 -27.75 -2.01
N TYR A 138 22.04 -27.11 -2.66
CA TYR A 138 21.59 -25.77 -2.30
C TYR A 138 20.64 -25.86 -1.10
N SER A 139 21.22 -25.78 0.12
CA SER A 139 20.45 -25.79 1.35
C SER A 139 20.68 -24.52 2.15
N TYR A 140 19.66 -24.08 2.83
CA TYR A 140 19.75 -23.08 3.89
C TYR A 140 18.80 -23.44 5.03
N THR A 141 19.18 -23.04 6.22
CA THR A 141 18.31 -23.06 7.40
C THR A 141 18.38 -21.70 8.07
N TYR A 142 17.36 -21.34 8.82
CA TYR A 142 17.39 -20.10 9.59
C TYR A 142 16.71 -20.25 10.95
N HIS A 143 17.22 -19.50 11.91
CA HIS A 143 16.58 -19.20 13.18
C HIS A 143 16.17 -17.73 13.20
N CYS A 144 14.99 -17.45 13.75
CA CYS A 144 14.44 -16.10 13.88
C CYS A 144 14.00 -15.87 15.32
N THR A 145 14.41 -14.76 15.93
CA THR A 145 14.06 -14.43 17.33
C THR A 145 12.57 -14.11 17.50
N ASP A 146 11.92 -13.53 16.49
CA ASP A 146 10.48 -13.24 16.51
C ASP A 146 9.89 -13.21 15.09
N LYS A 147 9.17 -14.26 14.74
CA LYS A 147 8.52 -14.41 13.43
C LYS A 147 7.30 -13.50 13.23
N SER A 148 6.78 -12.88 14.29
CA SER A 148 5.65 -11.93 14.18
C SER A 148 6.06 -10.58 13.59
N ILE A 149 7.36 -10.24 13.64
CA ILE A 149 7.89 -8.93 13.19
C ILE A 149 8.14 -8.89 11.69
N THR A 150 8.67 -9.98 11.12
CA THR A 150 8.97 -10.08 9.68
C THR A 150 8.62 -11.45 9.12
N ASN A 151 8.27 -11.48 7.82
CA ASN A 151 8.22 -12.71 7.03
C ASN A 151 9.48 -12.79 6.15
N LEU A 152 10.10 -13.98 6.11
CA LEU A 152 11.24 -14.30 5.26
C LEU A 152 10.78 -15.17 4.09
N SER A 153 11.12 -14.76 2.87
CA SER A 153 11.10 -15.62 1.68
C SER A 153 12.51 -15.73 1.12
N ALA A 154 12.85 -16.86 0.55
CA ALA A 154 14.15 -17.12 -0.06
C ALA A 154 13.97 -17.66 -1.48
N ASP A 155 14.89 -17.26 -2.35
CA ASP A 155 15.04 -17.73 -3.73
C ASP A 155 16.52 -18.02 -3.98
N VAL A 156 16.83 -18.91 -4.95
CA VAL A 156 18.19 -19.25 -5.33
C VAL A 156 18.35 -19.09 -6.84
N LYS A 157 19.30 -18.24 -7.23
CA LYS A 157 19.66 -18.04 -8.63
C LYS A 157 20.99 -18.67 -8.94
N PHE A 158 21.03 -19.49 -9.98
CA PHE A 158 22.22 -20.19 -10.44
C PHE A 158 22.99 -19.38 -11.48
N ASN A 159 24.29 -19.53 -11.50
CA ASN A 159 25.19 -19.03 -12.54
C ASN A 159 26.37 -20.01 -12.73
N ASN A 160 27.23 -19.76 -13.72
CA ASN A 160 28.34 -20.63 -14.07
C ASN A 160 29.44 -20.77 -12.97
N LYS A 161 29.37 -19.90 -11.92
CA LYS A 161 30.38 -19.88 -10.82
C LYS A 161 29.77 -20.35 -9.47
N GLY A 162 28.50 -20.76 -9.45
CA GLY A 162 27.81 -21.15 -8.23
C GLY A 162 26.37 -20.64 -8.18
N ALA A 163 25.90 -20.24 -7.01
CA ALA A 163 24.55 -19.72 -6.83
C ALA A 163 24.53 -18.45 -5.96
N THR A 164 23.44 -17.70 -6.04
CA THR A 164 23.13 -16.57 -5.17
C THR A 164 21.84 -16.85 -4.43
N TYR A 165 21.88 -16.95 -3.11
CA TYR A 165 20.71 -16.93 -2.27
C TYR A 165 20.19 -15.52 -2.15
N ILE A 166 18.88 -15.32 -2.34
CA ILE A 166 18.19 -14.04 -2.24
C ILE A 166 17.15 -14.14 -1.14
N PHE A 167 17.47 -13.58 0.02
CA PHE A 167 16.55 -13.54 1.17
C PHE A 167 15.81 -12.22 1.18
N THR A 168 14.48 -12.26 1.12
CA THR A 168 13.62 -11.07 1.16
C THR A 168 12.86 -11.03 2.48
N PHE A 169 13.10 -9.98 3.26
CA PHE A 169 12.46 -9.74 4.56
C PHE A 169 11.36 -8.69 4.40
N LYS A 170 10.11 -9.09 4.63
CA LYS A 170 8.94 -8.23 4.59
C LYS A 170 8.49 -7.89 6.01
N GLY A 171 8.32 -6.61 6.33
CA GLY A 171 7.81 -6.15 7.62
C GLY A 171 6.33 -6.52 7.82
N LEU A 172 6.01 -7.08 8.99
CA LEU A 172 4.66 -7.43 9.42
C LEU A 172 4.21 -6.55 10.59
N LYS A 173 5.13 -6.24 11.52
CA LYS A 173 4.89 -5.46 12.72
C LYS A 173 6.13 -4.63 13.05
N LYS A 174 5.96 -3.44 13.61
CA LYS A 174 7.08 -2.65 14.15
C LYS A 174 7.84 -3.45 15.20
N GLY A 175 9.17 -3.42 15.13
CA GLY A 175 10.03 -4.09 16.11
C GLY A 175 11.43 -4.34 15.57
N LYS A 176 12.23 -5.01 16.42
CA LYS A 176 13.58 -5.46 16.07
C LYS A 176 13.59 -7.00 16.05
N VAL A 177 14.26 -7.59 15.07
CA VAL A 177 14.35 -9.04 14.92
C VAL A 177 15.73 -9.43 14.42
N THR A 178 16.23 -10.58 14.88
CA THR A 178 17.51 -11.13 14.46
C THR A 178 17.29 -12.46 13.76
N TYR A 179 17.90 -12.60 12.59
CA TYR A 179 17.99 -13.84 11.84
C TYR A 179 19.40 -14.38 11.89
N THR A 180 19.54 -15.67 12.18
CA THR A 180 20.78 -16.44 12.02
C THR A 180 20.57 -17.40 10.87
N ILE A 181 21.20 -17.16 9.73
CA ILE A 181 21.03 -17.92 8.49
C ILE A 181 22.28 -18.77 8.29
N LYS A 182 22.12 -20.09 8.22
CA LYS A 182 23.15 -21.04 7.78
C LYS A 182 22.88 -21.39 6.32
N TYR A 183 23.88 -21.30 5.46
CA TYR A 183 23.75 -21.58 4.03
C TYR A 183 24.98 -22.28 3.49
N GLN A 184 24.84 -23.05 2.42
CA GLN A 184 25.93 -23.69 1.73
C GLN A 184 26.78 -22.63 1.02
N SER A 185 28.03 -22.40 1.47
CA SER A 185 28.93 -21.38 0.91
C SER A 185 29.90 -21.94 -0.14
N SER A 186 30.16 -23.24 -0.08
CA SER A 186 30.94 -24.00 -1.04
C SER A 186 30.49 -25.45 -1.07
N ASN A 187 31.02 -26.27 -1.99
CA ASN A 187 30.59 -27.67 -2.15
C ASN A 187 30.71 -28.53 -0.88
N LYS A 188 31.56 -28.16 0.07
CA LYS A 188 31.79 -28.92 1.32
C LYS A 188 31.68 -28.08 2.58
N LYS A 189 31.42 -26.78 2.49
CA LYS A 189 31.40 -25.86 3.63
C LYS A 189 30.08 -25.09 3.71
N SER A 190 29.60 -24.92 4.91
CA SER A 190 28.50 -24.03 5.22
C SER A 190 29.01 -22.75 5.91
N SER A 191 28.30 -21.66 5.74
CA SER A 191 28.57 -20.38 6.41
C SER A 191 27.35 -19.93 7.19
N THR A 192 27.60 -19.11 8.22
CA THR A 192 26.54 -18.50 9.02
C THR A 192 26.56 -16.99 8.84
N LYS A 193 25.39 -16.40 8.59
CA LYS A 193 25.18 -14.95 8.53
C LYS A 193 24.15 -14.52 9.57
N VAL A 194 24.54 -13.62 10.46
CA VAL A 194 23.60 -12.96 11.40
C VAL A 194 23.14 -11.65 10.78
N VAL A 195 21.84 -11.42 10.77
CA VAL A 195 21.19 -10.24 10.23
C VAL A 195 20.26 -9.65 11.28
N LYS A 196 20.60 -8.46 11.78
CA LYS A 196 19.75 -7.72 12.72
C LYS A 196 18.92 -6.71 11.91
N LEU A 197 17.60 -6.76 12.05
CA LEU A 197 16.66 -5.94 11.30
C LEU A 197 15.83 -5.08 12.23
N ASN A 198 15.46 -3.91 11.74
CA ASN A 198 14.49 -3.00 12.35
C ASN A 198 13.33 -2.78 11.39
N VAL A 199 12.11 -2.91 11.87
CA VAL A 199 10.87 -2.63 11.14
C VAL A 199 10.24 -1.38 11.74
N ASP A 200 10.01 -0.34 10.92
CA ASP A 200 9.41 0.92 11.34
C ASP A 200 7.86 0.86 11.38
N ASN A 201 7.21 1.96 11.79
CA ASN A 201 5.75 2.07 11.82
C ASN A 201 5.09 1.95 10.43
N LYS A 202 5.85 2.15 9.33
CA LYS A 202 5.39 2.01 7.94
C LYS A 202 5.71 0.63 7.37
N LEU A 203 6.18 -0.29 8.23
CA LEU A 203 6.60 -1.63 7.89
C LEU A 203 7.82 -1.69 6.94
N ASN A 204 8.59 -0.61 6.82
CA ASN A 204 9.87 -0.65 6.11
C ASN A 204 10.89 -1.43 6.93
N VAL A 205 11.62 -2.32 6.27
CA VAL A 205 12.66 -3.15 6.87
C VAL A 205 14.04 -2.58 6.53
N THR A 206 14.86 -2.36 7.55
CA THR A 206 16.24 -1.87 7.44
C THR A 206 17.18 -2.69 8.31
N LEU A 207 18.48 -2.64 8.04
CA LEU A 207 19.48 -3.17 8.98
C LEU A 207 19.42 -2.36 10.27
N ALA A 208 19.41 -3.06 11.40
CA ALA A 208 19.62 -2.41 12.69
C ALA A 208 21.11 -2.00 12.80
N LYS A 209 21.31 -0.78 13.25
CA LYS A 209 22.66 -0.28 13.63
C LYS A 209 23.14 -0.92 14.92
#